data_21d017d94fe3f35d2bf8ab3382f8fc25
#
_entry.id   21d017d94fe3f35d2bf8ab3382f8fc25
#
_cell.length_a   1.000
_cell.length_b   1.000
_cell.length_c   1.000
_cell.angle_alpha   90.00
_cell.angle_beta   90.00
_cell.angle_gamma   90.00
#
_symmetry.space_group_name_H-M   'P 1'
#
loop_
_entity.id
_entity.type
_entity.pdbx_description
1 polymer ?
#
loop_
_entity_poly.entity_id
_entity_poly.type
_entity_poly.pdbx_seq_one_letter_code
_entity_poly.pdbx_strand_id
1 'polypeptide(L)'
;MSTPPVTTQIVSVSLAIVGEQRARLNVGTREAELHLLWGSLMLTLTSGVQAEHLRSVWLHAGVNARRLPMALGGLRTLSGIDPRLEHPGVVLRLWATPEWNVGYVGGSHPRGRAASPAHVSIRIGGLTWNAYDQTAYRSAVGILTQAARVSETTFTR
;
A
#
# COMPACT_ATOMS: atom_id res chain seq x y z
N MET A 1 21.40 -21.99 30.70
CA MET A 1 21.14 -21.49 29.32
C MET A 1 19.71 -20.98 29.24
N SER A 2 19.56 -19.69 28.97
CA SER A 2 18.26 -19.14 28.70
C SER A 2 17.85 -19.49 27.26
N THR A 3 16.65 -20.02 27.09
CA THR A 3 16.06 -20.25 25.76
C THR A 3 15.83 -18.88 25.12
N PRO A 4 16.28 -18.65 23.86
CA PRO A 4 15.97 -17.39 23.21
C PRO A 4 14.45 -17.21 23.10
N PRO A 5 13.92 -15.97 23.25
CA PRO A 5 12.49 -15.74 23.12
C PRO A 5 12.02 -16.14 21.71
N VAL A 6 10.93 -16.89 21.64
CA VAL A 6 10.28 -17.21 20.38
C VAL A 6 9.57 -15.93 19.91
N THR A 7 10.06 -15.36 18.81
CA THR A 7 9.46 -14.17 18.22
C THR A 7 8.71 -14.56 16.95
N THR A 8 7.43 -14.28 16.90
CA THR A 8 6.65 -14.41 15.67
C THR A 8 6.73 -13.11 14.90
N GLN A 9 7.21 -13.16 13.67
CA GLN A 9 7.28 -12.00 12.80
C GLN A 9 6.41 -12.18 11.57
N ILE A 10 5.66 -11.13 11.22
CA ILE A 10 5.03 -11.04 9.91
C ILE A 10 6.09 -10.51 8.94
N VAL A 11 6.53 -11.36 8.02
CA VAL A 11 7.63 -11.04 7.09
C VAL A 11 7.12 -10.29 5.86
N SER A 12 5.85 -10.47 5.51
CA SER A 12 5.25 -9.82 4.35
C SER A 12 3.75 -9.61 4.53
N VAL A 13 3.26 -8.50 3.99
CA VAL A 13 1.84 -8.17 3.91
C VAL A 13 1.53 -7.79 2.47
N SER A 14 0.49 -8.38 1.90
CA SER A 14 0.02 -8.05 0.55
C SER A 14 -1.38 -7.47 0.60
N LEU A 15 -1.58 -6.39 -0.15
CA LEU A 15 -2.84 -5.68 -0.28
C LEU A 15 -3.29 -5.67 -1.73
N ALA A 16 -4.52 -6.05 -1.98
CA ALA A 16 -5.15 -5.91 -3.29
C ALA A 16 -5.95 -4.61 -3.31
N ILE A 17 -5.72 -3.74 -4.29
CA ILE A 17 -6.46 -2.50 -4.46
C ILE A 17 -7.15 -2.45 -5.82
N VAL A 18 -8.44 -2.12 -5.79
CA VAL A 18 -9.31 -2.03 -6.97
C VAL A 18 -10.19 -0.79 -6.81
N GLY A 19 -10.38 -0.05 -7.89
CA GLY A 19 -11.21 1.14 -7.87
C GLY A 19 -10.61 2.30 -7.09
N GLU A 20 -11.40 3.34 -6.92
CA GLU A 20 -10.95 4.55 -6.22
C GLU A 20 -10.59 4.27 -4.76
N GLN A 21 -9.35 4.53 -4.42
CA GLN A 21 -8.84 4.39 -3.07
C GLN A 21 -9.09 5.65 -2.25
N ARG A 22 -9.33 5.47 -0.97
CA ARG A 22 -9.48 6.56 0.00
C ARG A 22 -8.63 6.28 1.22
N ALA A 23 -8.09 7.34 1.78
CA ALA A 23 -7.28 7.25 2.98
C ALA A 23 -7.48 8.49 3.84
N ARG A 24 -7.16 8.34 5.12
CA ARG A 24 -7.10 9.46 6.07
C ARG A 24 -5.68 9.62 6.59
N LEU A 25 -5.29 10.85 6.83
CA LEU A 25 -4.02 11.20 7.42
C LEU A 25 -4.26 11.81 8.80
N ASN A 26 -3.62 11.23 9.81
CA ASN A 26 -3.66 11.73 11.18
C ASN A 26 -2.25 12.04 11.65
N VAL A 27 -2.07 13.21 12.24
CA VAL A 27 -0.80 13.62 12.85
C VAL A 27 -0.80 13.17 14.31
N GLY A 28 0.27 12.48 14.72
CA GLY A 28 0.44 12.07 16.11
C GLY A 28 0.60 13.27 17.04
N THR A 29 0.04 13.17 18.24
CA THR A 29 0.01 14.28 19.22
C THR A 29 1.23 14.31 20.13
N ARG A 30 1.91 13.20 20.34
CA ARG A 30 3.03 13.08 21.29
C ARG A 30 4.40 13.00 20.64
N GLU A 31 4.48 12.41 19.47
CA GLU A 31 5.70 12.30 18.70
C GLU A 31 5.43 12.77 17.28
N ALA A 32 6.46 13.22 16.57
CA ALA A 32 6.32 13.57 15.17
C ALA A 32 6.07 12.30 14.35
N GLU A 33 4.83 11.90 14.27
CA GLU A 33 4.36 10.74 13.51
C GLU A 33 3.22 11.14 12.58
N LEU A 34 3.19 10.53 11.42
CA LEU A 34 2.10 10.64 10.48
C LEU A 34 1.50 9.26 10.28
N HIS A 35 0.21 9.13 10.57
CA HIS A 35 -0.53 7.89 10.37
C HIS A 35 -1.35 7.97 9.10
N LEU A 36 -1.07 7.06 8.17
CA LEU A 36 -1.83 6.88 6.95
C LEU A 36 -2.77 5.70 7.14
N LEU A 37 -4.08 6.00 7.22
CA LEU A 37 -5.14 5.00 7.34
C LEU A 37 -5.71 4.76 5.95
N TRP A 38 -5.41 3.59 5.40
CA TRP A 38 -5.78 3.22 4.04
C TRP A 38 -6.45 1.84 4.06
N GLY A 39 -7.77 1.82 4.04
CA GLY A 39 -8.52 0.58 4.21
C GLY A 39 -8.20 -0.09 5.54
N SER A 40 -7.83 -1.35 5.49
CA SER A 40 -7.44 -2.13 6.68
C SER A 40 -5.98 -1.94 7.10
N LEU A 41 -5.23 -1.09 6.40
CA LEU A 41 -3.83 -0.77 6.71
C LEU A 41 -3.74 0.56 7.45
N MET A 42 -3.00 0.57 8.54
CA MET A 42 -2.47 1.80 9.15
C MET A 42 -0.94 1.80 9.01
N LEU A 43 -0.43 2.75 8.28
CA LEU A 43 0.99 2.91 8.05
C LEU A 43 1.50 4.11 8.84
N THR A 44 2.48 3.90 9.71
CA THR A 44 3.10 4.96 10.49
C THR A 44 4.40 5.41 9.83
N LEU A 45 4.46 6.70 9.53
CA LEU A 45 5.65 7.36 9.00
C LEU A 45 6.28 8.23 10.09
N THR A 46 7.59 8.22 10.17
CA THR A 46 8.34 8.97 11.17
C THR A 46 9.21 10.07 10.59
N SER A 47 9.22 10.21 9.27
CA SER A 47 9.97 11.27 8.58
C SER A 47 9.37 11.61 7.23
N GLY A 48 9.63 12.83 6.76
CA GLY A 48 9.25 13.26 5.41
C GLY A 48 9.95 12.47 4.30
N VAL A 49 11.14 11.98 4.56
CA VAL A 49 11.91 11.15 3.62
C VAL A 49 11.15 9.85 3.32
N GLN A 50 10.52 9.24 4.31
CA GLN A 50 9.72 8.03 4.12
C GLN A 50 8.49 8.28 3.24
N ALA A 51 7.78 9.39 3.49
CA ALA A 51 6.62 9.75 2.69
C ALA A 51 6.99 9.98 1.22
N GLU A 52 8.07 10.70 0.99
CA GLU A 52 8.58 10.95 -0.37
C GLU A 52 9.11 9.67 -1.03
N HIS A 53 9.71 8.80 -0.26
CA HIS A 53 10.15 7.48 -0.75
C HIS A 53 8.97 6.65 -1.27
N LEU A 54 7.90 6.55 -0.50
CA LEU A 54 6.68 5.86 -0.93
C LEU A 54 6.13 6.45 -2.23
N ARG A 55 5.98 7.77 -2.27
CA ARG A 55 5.50 8.48 -3.45
C ARG A 55 6.37 8.21 -4.66
N SER A 56 7.68 8.33 -4.52
CA SER A 56 8.65 8.11 -5.58
C SER A 56 8.57 6.69 -6.16
N VAL A 57 8.49 5.67 -5.31
CA VAL A 57 8.35 4.26 -5.74
C VAL A 57 7.06 4.07 -6.56
N TRP A 58 5.95 4.61 -6.08
CA TRP A 58 4.68 4.52 -6.81
C TRP A 58 4.73 5.25 -8.16
N LEU A 59 5.41 6.37 -8.25
CA LEU A 59 5.60 7.07 -9.53
C LEU A 59 6.42 6.24 -10.54
N HIS A 60 7.40 5.49 -10.06
CA HIS A 60 8.15 4.55 -10.92
C HIS A 60 7.25 3.46 -11.51
N ALA A 61 6.20 3.07 -10.84
CA ALA A 61 5.24 2.09 -11.33
C ALA A 61 4.31 2.63 -12.44
N GLY A 62 4.35 3.92 -12.74
CA GLY A 62 3.44 4.57 -13.68
C GLY A 62 3.46 3.97 -15.08
N VAL A 63 4.62 3.60 -15.59
CA VAL A 63 4.77 2.95 -16.90
C VAL A 63 4.03 1.60 -16.93
N ASN A 64 4.16 0.83 -15.85
CA ASN A 64 3.50 -0.45 -15.72
C ASN A 64 1.98 -0.27 -15.56
N ALA A 65 1.55 0.74 -14.82
CA ALA A 65 0.14 1.01 -14.55
C ALA A 65 -0.65 1.38 -15.82
N ARG A 66 0.01 1.95 -16.83
CA ARG A 66 -0.64 2.25 -18.12
C ARG A 66 -1.15 1.01 -18.85
N ARG A 67 -0.63 -0.15 -18.51
CA ARG A 67 -1.06 -1.44 -19.10
C ARG A 67 -2.33 -2.00 -18.45
N LEU A 68 -2.77 -1.41 -17.33
CA LEU A 68 -3.96 -1.83 -16.61
C LEU A 68 -5.22 -1.27 -17.29
N PRO A 69 -6.38 -1.97 -17.15
CA PRO A 69 -7.66 -1.39 -17.55
C PRO A 69 -7.99 -0.16 -16.71
N MET A 70 -8.81 0.73 -17.25
CA MET A 70 -9.24 1.94 -16.54
C MET A 70 -9.99 1.60 -15.25
N ALA A 71 -10.90 0.63 -15.34
CA ALA A 71 -11.66 0.11 -14.22
C ALA A 71 -11.88 -1.38 -14.42
N LEU A 72 -11.64 -2.14 -13.35
CA LEU A 72 -11.86 -3.57 -13.38
C LEU A 72 -13.29 -3.86 -12.88
N GLY A 73 -14.25 -3.87 -13.81
CA GLY A 73 -15.64 -4.19 -13.48
C GLY A 73 -15.81 -5.65 -13.02
N GLY A 74 -16.69 -5.89 -12.06
CA GLY A 74 -17.09 -7.25 -11.67
C GLY A 74 -16.22 -7.94 -10.62
N LEU A 75 -15.24 -7.27 -10.04
CA LEU A 75 -14.37 -7.84 -9.01
C LEU A 75 -14.94 -7.78 -7.59
N ARG A 76 -16.18 -8.24 -7.43
CA ARG A 76 -16.74 -8.46 -6.10
C ARG A 76 -16.01 -9.56 -5.31
N THR A 77 -15.21 -10.36 -5.98
CA THR A 77 -14.54 -11.54 -5.42
C THR A 77 -13.13 -11.29 -4.90
N LEU A 78 -12.53 -10.13 -5.15
CA LEU A 78 -11.23 -9.79 -4.57
C LEU A 78 -11.36 -9.21 -3.15
N SER A 79 -12.55 -8.83 -2.73
CA SER A 79 -12.77 -8.28 -1.40
C SER A 79 -13.23 -9.38 -0.44
N GLY A 80 -12.30 -10.14 0.08
CA GLY A 80 -12.53 -10.85 1.34
C GLY A 80 -12.56 -9.89 2.53
N ILE A 81 -12.53 -8.57 2.29
CA ILE A 81 -12.52 -7.54 3.33
C ILE A 81 -13.88 -6.85 3.29
N ASP A 82 -14.62 -6.94 4.40
CA ASP A 82 -15.84 -6.18 4.59
C ASP A 82 -15.47 -4.69 4.64
N PRO A 83 -15.95 -3.84 3.68
CA PRO A 83 -15.66 -2.41 3.69
C PRO A 83 -16.24 -1.67 4.90
N ARG A 84 -17.05 -2.34 5.73
CA ARG A 84 -17.59 -1.79 6.97
C ARG A 84 -16.64 -1.92 8.15
N LEU A 85 -15.54 -2.67 8.02
CA LEU A 85 -14.54 -2.75 9.06
C LEU A 85 -13.70 -1.47 9.04
N GLU A 86 -14.11 -0.52 9.85
CA GLU A 86 -13.40 0.76 10.03
C GLU A 86 -12.11 0.64 10.84
N HIS A 87 -11.78 -0.55 11.28
CA HIS A 87 -10.59 -0.79 12.10
C HIS A 87 -9.46 -1.33 11.24
N PRO A 88 -8.23 -0.78 11.40
CA PRO A 88 -7.08 -1.33 10.70
C PRO A 88 -6.82 -2.76 11.18
N GLY A 89 -6.83 -3.71 10.25
CA GLY A 89 -6.44 -5.09 10.52
C GLY A 89 -4.94 -5.24 10.64
N VAL A 90 -4.17 -4.32 10.06
CA VAL A 90 -2.70 -4.35 10.05
C VAL A 90 -2.17 -2.96 10.36
N VAL A 91 -1.25 -2.90 11.31
CA VAL A 91 -0.50 -1.68 11.67
C VAL A 91 0.96 -1.91 11.34
N LEU A 92 1.52 -1.09 10.48
CA LEU A 92 2.92 -1.17 10.07
C LEU A 92 3.63 0.16 10.33
N ARG A 93 4.88 0.06 10.76
CA ARG A 93 5.78 1.21 10.88
C ARG A 93 6.91 1.02 9.88
N LEU A 94 7.15 2.02 9.05
CA LEU A 94 8.31 2.02 8.18
C LEU A 94 9.56 2.41 8.94
N TRP A 95 10.63 1.68 8.67
CA TRP A 95 11.97 1.98 9.16
C TRP A 95 12.83 2.43 7.98
N ALA A 96 13.37 3.64 8.05
CA ALA A 96 14.21 4.22 7.00
C ALA A 96 13.51 4.22 5.62
N THR A 97 14.26 3.97 4.56
CA THR A 97 13.79 3.85 3.19
C THR A 97 14.03 2.43 2.70
N PRO A 98 13.05 1.52 2.89
CA PRO A 98 13.23 0.11 2.53
C PRO A 98 13.49 -0.11 1.04
N GLU A 99 14.12 -1.22 0.72
CA GLU A 99 14.26 -1.67 -0.66
C GLU A 99 12.89 -1.84 -1.31
N TRP A 100 12.84 -1.57 -2.60
CA TRP A 100 11.59 -1.61 -3.36
C TRP A 100 11.74 -2.31 -4.70
N ASN A 101 10.62 -2.80 -5.21
CA ASN A 101 10.52 -3.37 -6.54
C ASN A 101 9.12 -3.11 -7.11
N VAL A 102 9.04 -2.78 -8.38
CA VAL A 102 7.77 -2.61 -9.09
C VAL A 102 7.78 -3.46 -10.34
N GLY A 103 6.63 -4.01 -10.71
CA GLY A 103 6.52 -4.83 -11.90
C GLY A 103 5.08 -5.04 -12.32
N TYR A 104 4.91 -5.39 -13.58
CA TYR A 104 3.62 -5.79 -14.14
C TYR A 104 3.53 -7.32 -14.14
N VAL A 105 2.43 -7.84 -13.62
CA VAL A 105 2.11 -9.26 -13.60
C VAL A 105 0.94 -9.49 -14.57
N GLY A 106 1.16 -10.26 -15.62
CA GLY A 106 0.12 -10.60 -16.60
C GLY A 106 -0.99 -11.45 -16.00
N GLY A 107 -2.19 -11.31 -16.56
CA GLY A 107 -3.32 -12.16 -16.16
C GLY A 107 -3.08 -13.62 -16.56
N SER A 108 -3.64 -14.54 -15.79
CA SER A 108 -3.58 -15.96 -16.06
C SER A 108 -4.96 -16.60 -16.00
N HIS A 109 -5.18 -17.58 -16.90
CA HIS A 109 -6.39 -18.40 -16.94
C HIS A 109 -5.99 -19.87 -16.80
N PRO A 110 -5.52 -20.32 -15.64
CA PRO A 110 -5.15 -21.72 -15.48
C PRO A 110 -6.39 -22.60 -15.56
N ARG A 111 -6.26 -23.75 -16.25
CA ARG A 111 -7.35 -24.72 -16.37
C ARG A 111 -7.84 -25.16 -15.00
N GLY A 112 -9.15 -25.05 -14.75
CA GLY A 112 -9.79 -25.49 -13.52
C GLY A 112 -9.62 -24.55 -12.33
N ARG A 113 -9.10 -23.34 -12.51
CA ARG A 113 -8.98 -22.32 -11.48
C ARG A 113 -9.61 -21.00 -11.92
N ALA A 114 -9.96 -20.15 -10.97
CA ALA A 114 -10.40 -18.80 -11.26
C ALA A 114 -9.30 -18.02 -11.99
N ALA A 115 -9.70 -17.18 -12.96
CA ALA A 115 -8.78 -16.30 -13.66
C ALA A 115 -8.11 -15.35 -12.66
N SER A 116 -6.80 -15.19 -12.77
CA SER A 116 -6.06 -14.17 -12.03
C SER A 116 -5.89 -12.94 -12.92
N PRO A 117 -6.46 -11.79 -12.56
CA PRO A 117 -6.33 -10.58 -13.37
C PRO A 117 -4.90 -10.07 -13.38
N ALA A 118 -4.55 -9.37 -14.47
CA ALA A 118 -3.30 -8.63 -14.54
C ALA A 118 -3.28 -7.54 -13.47
N HIS A 119 -2.11 -7.28 -12.92
CA HIS A 119 -1.93 -6.23 -11.91
C HIS A 119 -0.52 -5.67 -11.91
N VAL A 120 -0.37 -4.52 -11.30
CA VAL A 120 0.95 -3.96 -10.99
C VAL A 120 1.27 -4.27 -9.54
N SER A 121 2.41 -4.90 -9.33
CA SER A 121 2.93 -5.20 -8.00
C SER A 121 3.92 -4.11 -7.59
N ILE A 122 3.67 -3.49 -6.45
CA ILE A 122 4.52 -2.44 -5.86
C ILE A 122 4.92 -2.93 -4.49
N ARG A 123 6.18 -3.32 -4.37
CA ARG A 123 6.75 -3.83 -3.13
C ARG A 123 7.69 -2.80 -2.52
N ILE A 124 7.47 -2.50 -1.25
CA ILE A 124 8.33 -1.62 -0.45
C ILE A 124 8.59 -2.31 0.88
N GLY A 125 9.81 -2.83 1.06
CA GLY A 125 10.13 -3.68 2.20
C GLY A 125 9.26 -4.93 2.23
N GLY A 126 8.62 -5.18 3.36
CA GLY A 126 7.69 -6.31 3.55
C GLY A 126 6.25 -6.03 3.10
N LEU A 127 5.96 -4.86 2.54
CA LEU A 127 4.63 -4.47 2.13
C LEU A 127 4.50 -4.46 0.61
N THR A 128 3.49 -5.16 0.10
CA THR A 128 3.20 -5.24 -1.33
C THR A 128 1.77 -4.78 -1.59
N TRP A 129 1.61 -3.84 -2.53
CA TRP A 129 0.32 -3.50 -3.11
C TRP A 129 0.20 -4.11 -4.49
N ASN A 130 -0.94 -4.73 -4.76
CA ASN A 130 -1.32 -5.21 -6.07
C ASN A 130 -2.45 -4.34 -6.61
N ALA A 131 -2.14 -3.47 -7.56
CA ALA A 131 -3.11 -2.57 -8.17
C ALA A 131 -3.67 -3.21 -9.44
N TYR A 132 -4.98 -3.35 -9.52
CA TYR A 132 -5.64 -4.08 -10.61
C TYR A 132 -6.23 -3.18 -11.69
N ASP A 133 -6.40 -1.90 -11.42
CA ASP A 133 -6.86 -0.94 -12.42
C ASP A 133 -6.18 0.43 -12.30
N GLN A 134 -6.31 1.25 -13.33
CA GLN A 134 -5.70 2.57 -13.34
C GLN A 134 -6.33 3.50 -12.30
N THR A 135 -7.60 3.33 -12.02
CA THR A 135 -8.31 4.13 -11.00
C THR A 135 -7.71 3.92 -9.62
N ALA A 136 -7.43 2.66 -9.24
CA ALA A 136 -6.75 2.33 -7.99
C ALA A 136 -5.35 2.95 -7.95
N TYR A 137 -4.57 2.79 -9.01
CA TYR A 137 -3.23 3.35 -9.10
C TYR A 137 -3.20 4.87 -8.96
N ARG A 138 -4.04 5.58 -9.73
CA ARG A 138 -4.07 7.04 -9.73
C ARG A 138 -4.52 7.61 -8.39
N SER A 139 -5.57 7.03 -7.80
CA SER A 139 -6.05 7.47 -6.48
C SER A 139 -5.03 7.19 -5.38
N ALA A 140 -4.31 6.08 -5.45
CA ALA A 140 -3.21 5.77 -4.54
C ALA A 140 -2.07 6.78 -4.65
N VAL A 141 -1.66 7.16 -5.86
CA VAL A 141 -0.65 8.22 -6.07
C VAL A 141 -1.12 9.54 -5.45
N GLY A 142 -2.40 9.86 -5.60
CA GLY A 142 -3.01 11.04 -4.96
C GLY A 142 -2.90 11.01 -3.44
N ILE A 143 -3.19 9.87 -2.82
CA ILE A 143 -3.05 9.66 -1.38
C ILE A 143 -1.60 9.88 -0.93
N LEU A 144 -0.63 9.29 -1.62
CA LEU A 144 0.78 9.40 -1.27
C LEU A 144 1.33 10.80 -1.52
N THR A 145 0.84 11.50 -2.53
CA THR A 145 1.17 12.91 -2.76
C THR A 145 0.68 13.78 -1.61
N GLN A 146 -0.53 13.52 -1.13
CA GLN A 146 -1.07 14.22 0.03
C GLN A 146 -0.27 13.91 1.30
N ALA A 147 0.10 12.65 1.51
CA ALA A 147 0.95 12.24 2.62
C ALA A 147 2.30 12.96 2.60
N ALA A 148 2.93 13.09 1.43
CA ALA A 148 4.19 13.82 1.29
C ALA A 148 4.03 15.30 1.64
N ARG A 149 2.96 15.95 1.21
CA ARG A 149 2.67 17.35 1.56
C ARG A 149 2.45 17.55 3.06
N VAL A 150 1.65 16.70 3.66
CA VAL A 150 1.39 16.78 5.12
C VAL A 150 2.67 16.52 5.90
N SER A 151 3.52 15.61 5.43
CA SER A 151 4.79 15.31 6.09
C SER A 151 5.75 16.50 6.12
N GLU A 152 5.73 17.36 5.10
CA GLU A 152 6.55 18.57 5.07
C GLU A 152 6.27 19.49 6.27
N THR A 153 5.00 19.63 6.66
CA THR A 153 4.62 20.45 7.82
C THR A 153 4.73 19.70 9.14
N THR A 154 4.54 18.38 9.13
CA THR A 154 4.61 17.55 10.34
C THR A 154 6.02 17.42 10.87
N PHE A 155 7.02 17.27 9.99
CA PHE A 155 8.39 16.94 10.36
C PHE A 155 9.39 18.10 10.25
N THR A 156 8.94 19.30 9.89
CA THR A 156 9.81 20.50 9.80
C THR A 156 9.93 21.31 11.07
N ARG A 157 9.45 20.82 12.18
CA ARG A 157 9.54 21.52 13.48
C ARG A 157 10.71 21.01 14.31
#